data_de8fe92024f655e51531e6a632a9a272
#
_entry.id   de8fe92024f655e51531e6a632a9a272
#
_cell.length_a   1.000
_cell.length_b   1.000
_cell.length_c   1.000
_cell.angle_alpha   90.00
_cell.angle_beta   90.00
_cell.angle_gamma   90.00
#
_symmetry.space_group_name_H-M   'P 1'
#
loop_
_entity.id
_entity.type
_entity.pdbx_description
1 polymer ?
#
loop_
_entity_poly.entity_id
_entity_poly.type
_entity_poly.pdbx_seq_one_letter_code
_entity_poly.pdbx_strand_id
1 'polypeptide(L)'
;MPAVPALPFAPGWVPAGFGEGVGGPPPSGAMNTEEQNLALFIDIDNLLIGLRETGHPKFDVKLLISRLLEKGKIVYKRAYADWNRYLEYKRAFHEAAFELIDIPQHRMTGKNSADIRMVVDAMDLASNKAHITTFVIGSGDSDFSPLVSKLKENNKQVLGFGVKGSTSELLIDNCDEFLYYEDLIREKTKAPSLQGLPEKTAEAFSLLIDSMLALKRENKEVLWGSMVKQTMQRKYPSFNESYYGFRAFSELLEAAEKAKVITLKRDAKSGSYIVTGFGNS
;
A
#
# COMPACT_ATOMS: atom_id res chain seq x y z
N MET A 1 27.94 14.61 53.12
CA MET A 1 26.91 15.35 52.31
C MET A 1 25.57 15.14 53.00
N PRO A 2 24.88 16.16 53.45
CA PRO A 2 23.61 16.00 54.17
C PRO A 2 22.43 15.77 53.23
N ALA A 3 21.49 14.95 53.69
CA ALA A 3 20.27 14.58 53.00
C ALA A 3 19.28 15.76 52.91
N VAL A 4 18.63 15.90 51.76
CA VAL A 4 17.56 16.88 51.50
C VAL A 4 16.24 16.35 52.06
N PRO A 5 15.49 17.09 52.87
CA PRO A 5 14.21 16.64 53.40
C PRO A 5 13.10 16.77 52.34
N ALA A 6 12.23 15.75 52.29
CA ALA A 6 11.03 15.74 51.48
C ALA A 6 9.97 16.72 52.01
N LEU A 7 9.37 17.52 51.14
CA LEU A 7 8.23 18.41 51.45
C LEU A 7 6.92 17.63 51.49
N PRO A 8 5.97 17.93 52.38
CA PRO A 8 4.72 17.23 52.51
C PRO A 8 3.72 17.69 51.43
N PHE A 9 3.00 16.72 50.84
CA PHE A 9 1.85 16.97 49.98
C PHE A 9 0.67 17.54 50.76
N ALA A 10 0.13 18.68 50.30
CA ALA A 10 -1.13 19.23 50.83
C ALA A 10 -2.32 18.43 50.29
N PRO A 11 -3.30 18.08 51.11
CA PRO A 11 -4.54 17.44 50.65
C PRO A 11 -5.56 18.52 50.22
N GLY A 12 -6.20 18.28 49.07
CA GLY A 12 -7.45 18.95 48.72
C GLY A 12 -7.46 19.80 47.47
N TRP A 13 -7.38 19.14 46.30
CA TRP A 13 -7.92 19.74 45.10
C TRP A 13 -8.78 18.70 44.37
N VAL A 14 -10.11 18.90 44.40
CA VAL A 14 -11.12 18.16 43.65
C VAL A 14 -11.56 19.06 42.51
N PRO A 15 -11.33 18.73 41.23
CA PRO A 15 -11.91 19.48 40.13
C PRO A 15 -13.39 19.14 40.00
N ALA A 16 -14.22 20.19 39.92
CA ALA A 16 -15.67 20.13 39.71
C ALA A 16 -16.03 19.43 38.41
N GLY A 17 -17.15 18.71 38.46
CA GLY A 17 -17.66 17.81 37.46
C GLY A 17 -17.74 18.35 36.02
N PHE A 18 -17.27 17.54 35.08
CA PHE A 18 -17.72 17.58 33.70
C PHE A 18 -18.78 16.50 33.52
N GLY A 19 -19.92 16.94 32.96
CA GLY A 19 -21.11 16.14 32.75
C GLY A 19 -20.83 14.84 32.01
N GLU A 20 -21.53 13.83 32.45
CA GLU A 20 -21.61 12.51 31.77
C GLU A 20 -22.19 12.67 30.36
N GLY A 21 -21.30 12.77 29.37
CA GLY A 21 -21.64 12.48 27.99
C GLY A 21 -21.62 10.96 27.82
N VAL A 22 -22.79 10.37 27.66
CA VAL A 22 -23.01 8.95 27.40
C VAL A 22 -22.44 8.64 26.01
N GLY A 23 -21.14 8.42 25.93
CA GLY A 23 -20.46 7.78 24.80
C GLY A 23 -20.34 6.30 25.11
N GLY A 24 -21.28 5.49 24.63
CA GLY A 24 -21.15 4.05 24.69
C GLY A 24 -19.87 3.61 23.95
N PRO A 25 -19.26 2.47 24.36
CA PRO A 25 -18.08 1.96 23.69
C PRO A 25 -18.40 1.76 22.19
N PRO A 26 -17.44 2.00 21.28
CA PRO A 26 -17.65 1.70 19.87
C PRO A 26 -18.03 0.22 19.73
N PRO A 27 -18.93 -0.13 18.78
CA PRO A 27 -19.37 -1.50 18.61
C PRO A 27 -18.16 -2.39 18.42
N SER A 28 -18.00 -3.40 19.28
CA SER A 28 -17.00 -4.45 19.22
C SER A 28 -17.25 -5.31 17.96
N GLY A 29 -16.63 -4.91 16.85
CA GLY A 29 -16.80 -5.52 15.55
C GLY A 29 -16.05 -4.82 14.40
N ALA A 30 -15.57 -3.60 14.62
CA ALA A 30 -14.57 -3.05 13.72
C ALA A 30 -13.25 -3.81 14.01
N MET A 31 -12.93 -4.81 13.21
CA MET A 31 -11.54 -5.27 13.13
C MET A 31 -10.72 -4.02 12.87
N ASN A 32 -9.96 -3.61 13.88
CA ASN A 32 -8.88 -2.66 13.75
C ASN A 32 -7.86 -3.36 12.84
N THR A 33 -8.06 -3.29 11.53
CA THR A 33 -7.00 -3.61 10.57
C THR A 33 -6.01 -2.48 10.77
N GLU A 34 -5.02 -2.69 11.66
CA GLU A 34 -3.88 -1.79 11.77
C GLU A 34 -3.37 -1.55 10.37
N GLU A 35 -3.29 -0.28 9.99
CA GLU A 35 -2.84 0.12 8.66
C GLU A 35 -1.42 -0.41 8.47
N GLN A 36 -1.22 -1.32 7.50
CA GLN A 36 0.08 -1.92 7.24
C GLN A 36 1.06 -0.85 6.77
N ASN A 37 2.22 -0.78 7.40
CA ASN A 37 3.34 0.04 6.96
C ASN A 37 4.31 -0.80 6.14
N LEU A 38 4.43 -0.47 4.86
CA LEU A 38 5.20 -1.22 3.88
C LEU A 38 6.58 -0.62 3.66
N ALA A 39 7.60 -1.47 3.62
CA ALA A 39 8.94 -1.14 3.14
C ALA A 39 9.26 -1.92 1.86
N LEU A 40 9.66 -1.20 0.81
CA LEU A 40 9.95 -1.75 -0.51
C LEU A 40 11.44 -1.84 -0.77
N PHE A 41 11.88 -3.03 -1.19
CA PHE A 41 13.23 -3.35 -1.61
C PHE A 41 13.17 -4.00 -2.99
N ILE A 42 13.72 -3.36 -4.01
CA ILE A 42 13.59 -3.81 -5.39
C ILE A 42 14.96 -4.03 -6.01
N ASP A 43 15.20 -5.25 -6.45
CA ASP A 43 16.31 -5.64 -7.33
C ASP A 43 15.92 -5.38 -8.78
N ILE A 44 16.41 -4.27 -9.33
CA ILE A 44 16.06 -3.82 -10.67
C ILE A 44 16.70 -4.70 -11.75
N ASP A 45 17.94 -5.16 -11.52
CA ASP A 45 18.62 -6.02 -12.49
C ASP A 45 17.81 -7.30 -12.75
N ASN A 46 17.40 -8.00 -11.68
CA ASN A 46 16.60 -9.22 -11.78
C ASN A 46 15.24 -8.96 -12.45
N LEU A 47 14.49 -7.96 -12.03
CA LEU A 47 13.17 -7.65 -12.59
C LEU A 47 13.24 -7.29 -14.08
N LEU A 48 14.20 -6.44 -14.49
CA LEU A 48 14.27 -5.99 -15.87
C LEU A 48 14.81 -7.08 -16.81
N ILE A 49 15.68 -7.97 -16.31
CA ILE A 49 16.10 -9.16 -17.06
C ILE A 49 14.89 -10.06 -17.28
N GLY A 50 14.14 -10.41 -16.24
CA GLY A 50 12.95 -11.25 -16.34
C GLY A 50 11.90 -10.69 -17.31
N LEU A 51 11.65 -9.37 -17.30
CA LEU A 51 10.73 -8.72 -18.24
C LEU A 51 11.20 -8.82 -19.70
N ARG A 52 12.49 -8.70 -19.96
CA ARG A 52 13.06 -8.84 -21.31
C ARG A 52 12.93 -10.29 -21.82
N GLU A 53 13.22 -11.25 -20.97
CA GLU A 53 13.15 -12.68 -21.31
C GLU A 53 11.72 -13.13 -21.61
N THR A 54 10.74 -12.57 -20.92
CA THR A 54 9.31 -12.88 -21.10
C THR A 54 8.61 -12.01 -22.15
N GLY A 55 9.35 -11.07 -22.79
CA GLY A 55 8.82 -10.21 -23.86
C GLY A 55 7.80 -9.18 -23.41
N HIS A 56 7.79 -8.82 -22.13
CA HIS A 56 6.87 -7.83 -21.58
C HIS A 56 7.31 -6.38 -21.86
N PRO A 57 6.35 -5.44 -21.85
CA PRO A 57 6.64 -4.02 -22.04
C PRO A 57 7.52 -3.49 -20.89
N LYS A 58 8.02 -2.25 -21.08
CA LYS A 58 8.83 -1.58 -20.08
C LYS A 58 8.16 -1.57 -18.71
N PHE A 59 8.97 -1.73 -17.66
CA PHE A 59 8.51 -1.66 -16.27
C PHE A 59 7.91 -0.29 -15.94
N ASP A 60 6.68 -0.29 -15.43
CA ASP A 60 6.01 0.91 -14.92
C ASP A 60 5.92 0.83 -13.38
N VAL A 61 6.82 1.54 -12.72
CA VAL A 61 6.88 1.59 -11.24
C VAL A 61 5.58 2.12 -10.62
N LYS A 62 4.83 2.96 -11.34
CA LYS A 62 3.56 3.53 -10.84
C LYS A 62 2.49 2.46 -10.67
N LEU A 63 2.48 1.42 -11.51
CA LEU A 63 1.57 0.28 -11.36
C LEU A 63 1.84 -0.48 -10.06
N LEU A 64 3.11 -0.77 -9.77
CA LEU A 64 3.50 -1.42 -8.53
C LEU A 64 3.11 -0.57 -7.32
N ILE A 65 3.45 0.72 -7.31
CA ILE A 65 3.09 1.63 -6.21
C ILE A 65 1.57 1.68 -6.01
N SER A 66 0.79 1.83 -7.08
CA SER A 66 -0.68 1.84 -7.00
C SER A 66 -1.22 0.56 -6.35
N ARG A 67 -0.70 -0.62 -6.73
CA ARG A 67 -1.11 -1.90 -6.16
C ARG A 67 -0.73 -2.04 -4.68
N LEU A 68 0.46 -1.59 -4.29
CA LEU A 68 0.91 -1.67 -2.91
C LEU A 68 0.18 -0.68 -1.99
N LEU A 69 -0.24 0.50 -2.50
CA LEU A 69 -1.09 1.44 -1.77
C LEU A 69 -2.49 0.87 -1.46
N GLU A 70 -2.94 -0.16 -2.17
CA GLU A 70 -4.17 -0.88 -1.84
C GLU A 70 -4.02 -1.67 -0.53
N LYS A 71 -2.83 -2.19 -0.26
CA LYS A 71 -2.52 -3.01 0.92
C LYS A 71 -2.21 -2.19 2.17
N GLY A 72 -1.53 -1.06 2.02
CA GLY A 72 -1.14 -0.24 3.16
C GLY A 72 -0.39 1.03 2.79
N LYS A 73 0.18 1.68 3.79
CA LYS A 73 0.99 2.88 3.62
C LYS A 73 2.42 2.51 3.30
N ILE A 74 2.95 3.04 2.21
CA ILE A 74 4.36 2.85 1.84
C ILE A 74 5.20 3.91 2.57
N VAL A 75 6.06 3.47 3.48
CA VAL A 75 6.89 4.34 4.33
C VAL A 75 8.37 4.32 3.95
N TYR A 76 8.80 3.31 3.18
CA TYR A 76 10.20 3.13 2.81
C TYR A 76 10.30 2.52 1.40
N LYS A 77 11.21 3.06 0.56
CA LYS A 77 11.37 2.60 -0.82
C LYS A 77 12.83 2.68 -1.24
N ARG A 78 13.46 1.54 -1.54
CA ARG A 78 14.80 1.44 -2.12
C ARG A 78 14.80 0.59 -3.38
N ALA A 79 15.61 0.98 -4.36
CA ALA A 79 15.83 0.24 -5.59
C ALA A 79 17.34 0.09 -5.83
N TYR A 80 17.76 -1.14 -6.04
CA TYR A 80 19.16 -1.55 -6.15
C TYR A 80 19.47 -1.90 -7.61
N ALA A 81 20.50 -1.30 -8.17
CA ALA A 81 20.97 -1.57 -9.55
C ALA A 81 22.33 -0.96 -9.83
N ASP A 82 22.95 -1.38 -10.92
CA ASP A 82 23.92 -0.55 -11.65
C ASP A 82 23.13 0.49 -12.46
N TRP A 83 22.86 1.64 -11.84
CA TRP A 83 22.01 2.68 -12.42
C TRP A 83 22.58 3.33 -13.69
N ASN A 84 23.84 3.07 -14.05
CA ASN A 84 24.39 3.48 -15.34
C ASN A 84 23.83 2.65 -16.51
N ARG A 85 23.37 1.43 -16.23
CA ARG A 85 22.74 0.54 -17.22
C ARG A 85 21.25 0.84 -17.44
N TYR A 86 20.59 1.55 -16.51
CA TYR A 86 19.13 1.77 -16.47
C TYR A 86 18.75 3.25 -16.36
N LEU A 87 19.48 4.10 -17.09
CA LEU A 87 19.27 5.56 -17.06
C LEU A 87 17.83 5.98 -17.39
N GLU A 88 17.18 5.24 -18.30
CA GLU A 88 15.79 5.50 -18.70
C GLU A 88 14.76 5.31 -17.60
N TYR A 89 15.08 4.53 -16.55
CA TYR A 89 14.20 4.31 -15.40
C TYR A 89 14.45 5.26 -14.26
N LYS A 90 15.65 5.86 -14.14
CA LYS A 90 16.02 6.74 -13.02
C LYS A 90 14.95 7.79 -12.70
N ARG A 91 14.49 8.48 -13.75
CA ARG A 91 13.50 9.55 -13.58
C ARG A 91 12.19 9.03 -12.97
N ALA A 92 11.66 7.91 -13.46
CA ALA A 92 10.41 7.33 -12.96
C ALA A 92 10.52 6.89 -11.50
N PHE A 93 11.65 6.32 -11.10
CA PHE A 93 11.90 5.94 -9.72
C PHE A 93 12.09 7.15 -8.79
N HIS A 94 12.78 8.21 -9.23
CA HIS A 94 12.87 9.47 -8.48
C HIS A 94 11.50 10.13 -8.31
N GLU A 95 10.69 10.20 -9.37
CA GLU A 95 9.32 10.74 -9.30
C GLU A 95 8.43 9.91 -8.34
N ALA A 96 8.69 8.60 -8.23
CA ALA A 96 8.03 7.71 -7.28
C ALA A 96 8.68 7.76 -5.87
N ALA A 97 9.63 8.67 -5.64
CA ALA A 97 10.36 8.86 -4.39
C ALA A 97 11.07 7.61 -3.86
N PHE A 98 11.76 6.87 -4.74
CA PHE A 98 12.68 5.81 -4.36
C PHE A 98 14.05 6.38 -4.04
N GLU A 99 14.70 5.83 -3.01
CA GLU A 99 16.13 5.94 -2.80
C GLU A 99 16.83 4.96 -3.76
N LEU A 100 17.66 5.50 -4.66
CA LEU A 100 18.39 4.70 -5.65
C LEU A 100 19.75 4.32 -5.09
N ILE A 101 19.96 3.02 -4.86
CA ILE A 101 21.22 2.48 -4.38
C ILE A 101 22.02 2.06 -5.60
N ASP A 102 23.09 2.81 -5.89
CA ASP A 102 23.97 2.51 -7.02
C ASP A 102 25.01 1.45 -6.64
N ILE A 103 25.04 0.36 -7.38
CA ILE A 103 25.97 -0.75 -7.18
C ILE A 103 26.64 -1.06 -8.51
N PRO A 104 27.74 -0.34 -8.81
CA PRO A 104 28.45 -0.56 -10.06
C PRO A 104 28.96 -2.00 -10.17
N GLN A 105 28.63 -2.68 -11.27
CA GLN A 105 29.14 -4.00 -11.53
C GLN A 105 30.60 -3.92 -12.03
N HIS A 106 31.54 -3.99 -11.12
CA HIS A 106 32.95 -4.18 -11.49
C HIS A 106 33.21 -5.65 -11.79
N ARG A 107 33.94 -5.93 -12.88
CA ARG A 107 34.27 -7.30 -13.32
C ARG A 107 34.96 -8.17 -12.25
N MET A 108 35.43 -7.60 -11.15
CA MET A 108 36.15 -8.28 -10.06
C MET A 108 35.37 -8.37 -8.74
N THR A 109 34.27 -7.65 -8.56
CA THR A 109 33.36 -7.83 -7.41
C THR A 109 32.24 -8.75 -7.83
N GLY A 110 32.05 -9.86 -7.11
CA GLY A 110 31.12 -10.92 -7.45
C GLY A 110 29.69 -10.42 -7.74
N LYS A 111 28.94 -11.20 -8.50
CA LYS A 111 27.56 -10.93 -8.98
C LYS A 111 26.57 -10.51 -7.87
N ASN A 112 26.85 -10.81 -6.59
CA ASN A 112 25.91 -10.74 -5.49
C ASN A 112 26.05 -9.50 -4.60
N SER A 113 26.78 -8.45 -5.03
CA SER A 113 26.98 -7.25 -4.19
C SER A 113 25.67 -6.49 -3.95
N ALA A 114 24.77 -6.46 -4.93
CA ALA A 114 23.45 -5.83 -4.81
C ALA A 114 22.56 -6.61 -3.85
N ASP A 115 22.52 -7.91 -3.99
CA ASP A 115 21.72 -8.82 -3.16
C ASP A 115 22.14 -8.72 -1.69
N ILE A 116 23.44 -8.81 -1.42
CA ILE A 116 23.99 -8.68 -0.05
C ILE A 116 23.62 -7.32 0.53
N ARG A 117 23.75 -6.24 -0.23
CA ARG A 117 23.40 -4.90 0.25
C ARG A 117 21.92 -4.80 0.56
N MET A 118 21.05 -5.32 -0.29
CA MET A 118 19.61 -5.33 -0.07
C MET A 118 19.23 -6.15 1.16
N VAL A 119 19.85 -7.31 1.35
CA VAL A 119 19.64 -8.16 2.55
C VAL A 119 20.02 -7.42 3.82
N VAL A 120 21.20 -6.78 3.86
CA VAL A 120 21.68 -6.03 5.03
C VAL A 120 20.73 -4.87 5.34
N ASP A 121 20.35 -4.07 4.35
CA ASP A 121 19.47 -2.92 4.53
C ASP A 121 18.07 -3.35 5.01
N ALA A 122 17.52 -4.46 4.49
CA ALA A 122 16.23 -4.99 4.90
C ALA A 122 16.27 -5.50 6.35
N MET A 123 17.32 -6.23 6.73
CA MET A 123 17.47 -6.75 8.09
C MET A 123 17.73 -5.64 9.11
N ASP A 124 18.52 -4.63 8.76
CA ASP A 124 18.72 -3.44 9.62
C ASP A 124 17.40 -2.72 9.87
N LEU A 125 16.61 -2.51 8.80
CA LEU A 125 15.30 -1.86 8.91
C LEU A 125 14.34 -2.68 9.76
N ALA A 126 14.29 -4.01 9.58
CA ALA A 126 13.42 -4.91 10.33
C ALA A 126 13.71 -4.89 11.84
N SER A 127 14.99 -4.77 12.19
CA SER A 127 15.46 -4.75 13.59
C SER A 127 15.22 -3.39 14.26
N ASN A 128 15.37 -2.28 13.52
CA ASN A 128 15.38 -0.93 14.08
C ASN A 128 14.04 -0.20 13.97
N LYS A 129 13.09 -0.67 13.13
CA LYS A 129 11.82 0.02 12.86
C LYS A 129 10.63 -0.91 13.10
N ALA A 130 10.22 -1.02 14.37
CA ALA A 130 9.12 -1.89 14.77
C ALA A 130 7.78 -1.56 14.06
N HIS A 131 7.54 -0.27 13.75
CA HIS A 131 6.31 0.17 13.08
C HIS A 131 6.18 -0.28 11.62
N ILE A 132 7.26 -0.79 11.00
CA ILE A 132 7.18 -1.41 9.68
C ILE A 132 6.74 -2.86 9.87
N THR A 133 5.58 -3.17 9.32
CA THR A 133 4.93 -4.49 9.49
C THR A 133 5.10 -5.40 8.30
N THR A 134 5.27 -4.82 7.10
CA THR A 134 5.29 -5.57 5.84
C THR A 134 6.51 -5.19 5.00
N PHE A 135 7.24 -6.20 4.55
CA PHE A 135 8.39 -6.05 3.65
C PHE A 135 8.01 -6.53 2.26
N VAL A 136 8.23 -5.69 1.26
CA VAL A 136 8.03 -6.03 -0.15
C VAL A 136 9.39 -6.30 -0.78
N ILE A 137 9.62 -7.53 -1.23
CA ILE A 137 10.85 -7.97 -1.89
C ILE A 137 10.58 -8.12 -3.38
N GLY A 138 11.11 -7.19 -4.16
CA GLY A 138 10.97 -7.18 -5.61
C GLY A 138 12.15 -7.85 -6.29
N SER A 139 12.10 -9.17 -6.44
CA SER A 139 13.06 -10.01 -7.16
C SER A 139 12.43 -11.36 -7.46
N GLY A 140 12.98 -12.08 -8.44
CA GLY A 140 12.64 -13.48 -8.71
C GLY A 140 13.70 -14.46 -8.22
N ASP A 141 14.78 -13.99 -7.60
CA ASP A 141 15.92 -14.80 -7.21
C ASP A 141 15.69 -15.58 -5.92
N SER A 142 15.97 -16.88 -5.96
CA SER A 142 15.92 -17.79 -4.81
C SER A 142 16.87 -17.40 -3.68
N ASP A 143 17.95 -16.66 -3.98
CA ASP A 143 18.95 -16.24 -3.01
C ASP A 143 18.37 -15.29 -1.94
N PHE A 144 17.19 -14.72 -2.18
CA PHE A 144 16.44 -13.95 -1.19
C PHE A 144 15.54 -14.80 -0.26
N SER A 145 15.38 -16.11 -0.51
CA SER A 145 14.56 -16.97 0.37
C SER A 145 15.03 -16.99 1.84
N PRO A 146 16.34 -16.97 2.15
CA PRO A 146 16.80 -16.84 3.54
C PRO A 146 16.42 -15.50 4.18
N LEU A 147 16.43 -14.40 3.42
CA LEU A 147 15.97 -13.10 3.90
C LEU A 147 14.48 -13.15 4.25
N VAL A 148 13.65 -13.72 3.38
CA VAL A 148 12.21 -13.87 3.62
C VAL A 148 11.95 -14.64 4.90
N SER A 149 12.60 -15.79 5.07
CA SER A 149 12.48 -16.58 6.29
C SER A 149 12.87 -15.79 7.54
N LYS A 150 13.96 -15.01 7.46
CA LYS A 150 14.46 -14.23 8.60
C LYS A 150 13.56 -13.04 8.95
N LEU A 151 12.93 -12.42 7.97
CA LEU A 151 11.93 -11.37 8.18
C LEU A 151 10.68 -11.95 8.88
N LYS A 152 10.22 -13.13 8.47
CA LYS A 152 9.08 -13.83 9.10
C LYS A 152 9.38 -14.25 10.54
N GLU A 153 10.60 -14.72 10.83
CA GLU A 153 11.05 -14.96 12.21
C GLU A 153 10.99 -13.70 13.10
N ASN A 154 11.18 -12.52 12.51
CA ASN A 154 11.03 -11.22 13.17
C ASN A 154 9.59 -10.69 13.16
N ASN A 155 8.60 -11.56 12.96
CA ASN A 155 7.18 -11.22 12.91
C ASN A 155 6.83 -10.13 11.88
N LYS A 156 7.53 -10.15 10.72
CA LYS A 156 7.22 -9.29 9.58
C LYS A 156 6.47 -10.08 8.51
N GLN A 157 5.45 -9.48 7.93
CA GLN A 157 4.86 -10.00 6.70
C GLN A 157 5.80 -9.77 5.52
N VAL A 158 5.89 -10.75 4.62
CA VAL A 158 6.71 -10.63 3.40
C VAL A 158 5.87 -10.84 2.16
N LEU A 159 5.85 -9.82 1.32
CA LEU A 159 5.19 -9.79 0.05
C LEU A 159 6.26 -9.85 -1.05
N GLY A 160 6.24 -10.91 -1.84
CA GLY A 160 7.10 -11.02 -3.02
C GLY A 160 6.52 -10.25 -4.20
N PHE A 161 7.40 -9.75 -5.06
CA PHE A 161 7.02 -9.14 -6.33
C PHE A 161 8.02 -9.55 -7.42
N GLY A 162 7.53 -10.05 -8.54
CA GLY A 162 8.39 -10.54 -9.61
C GLY A 162 7.70 -10.67 -10.96
N VAL A 163 8.39 -11.30 -11.90
CA VAL A 163 7.92 -11.56 -13.25
C VAL A 163 7.60 -13.05 -13.39
N LYS A 164 6.45 -13.37 -13.95
CA LYS A 164 6.00 -14.74 -14.18
C LYS A 164 6.98 -15.44 -15.13
N GLY A 165 7.39 -16.65 -14.80
CA GLY A 165 8.31 -17.42 -15.62
C GLY A 165 9.79 -17.14 -15.39
N SER A 166 10.17 -16.05 -14.70
CA SER A 166 11.56 -15.78 -14.27
C SER A 166 11.74 -15.78 -12.75
N THR A 167 10.67 -16.07 -12.01
CA THR A 167 10.69 -16.12 -10.54
C THR A 167 10.81 -17.55 -10.05
N SER A 168 11.69 -17.78 -9.08
CA SER A 168 11.89 -19.09 -8.43
C SER A 168 10.68 -19.48 -7.59
N GLU A 169 10.22 -20.73 -7.75
CA GLU A 169 9.16 -21.30 -6.90
C GLU A 169 9.54 -21.28 -5.41
N LEU A 170 10.83 -21.50 -5.09
CA LEU A 170 11.32 -21.45 -3.73
C LEU A 170 11.11 -20.08 -3.08
N LEU A 171 11.29 -18.98 -3.81
CA LEU A 171 11.03 -17.65 -3.29
C LEU A 171 9.53 -17.42 -3.10
N ILE A 172 8.72 -17.84 -4.07
CA ILE A 172 7.25 -17.69 -4.02
C ILE A 172 6.68 -18.38 -2.79
N ASP A 173 7.04 -19.64 -2.57
CA ASP A 173 6.52 -20.48 -1.48
C ASP A 173 6.90 -19.97 -0.09
N ASN A 174 8.00 -19.24 0.03
CA ASN A 174 8.43 -18.65 1.29
C ASN A 174 7.68 -17.34 1.63
N CYS A 175 7.16 -16.61 0.64
CA CYS A 175 6.44 -15.36 0.87
C CYS A 175 5.03 -15.61 1.44
N ASP A 176 4.48 -14.63 2.16
CA ASP A 176 3.09 -14.67 2.63
C ASP A 176 2.11 -14.39 1.49
N GLU A 177 2.55 -13.60 0.51
CA GLU A 177 1.84 -13.30 -0.73
C GLU A 177 2.84 -13.01 -1.84
N PHE A 178 2.50 -13.31 -3.09
CA PHE A 178 3.32 -12.98 -4.24
C PHE A 178 2.52 -12.25 -5.31
N LEU A 179 3.06 -11.10 -5.78
CA LEU A 179 2.47 -10.29 -6.86
C LEU A 179 3.28 -10.49 -8.15
N TYR A 180 2.58 -10.69 -9.25
CA TYR A 180 3.21 -10.75 -10.57
C TYR A 180 2.95 -9.48 -11.36
N TYR A 181 3.98 -8.96 -12.02
CA TYR A 181 3.88 -7.75 -12.83
C TYR A 181 2.85 -7.86 -13.95
N GLU A 182 2.75 -9.03 -14.58
CA GLU A 182 1.77 -9.32 -15.64
C GLU A 182 0.33 -9.15 -15.18
N ASP A 183 0.06 -9.54 -13.95
CA ASP A 183 -1.28 -9.41 -13.39
C ASP A 183 -1.65 -7.93 -13.21
N LEU A 184 -0.67 -7.07 -12.85
CA LEU A 184 -0.89 -5.62 -12.73
C LEU A 184 -1.21 -4.97 -14.09
N ILE A 185 -0.58 -5.41 -15.18
CA ILE A 185 -0.84 -4.92 -16.53
C ILE A 185 -2.25 -5.32 -16.97
N ARG A 186 -2.64 -6.59 -16.75
CA ARG A 186 -3.92 -7.15 -17.19
C ARG A 186 -5.12 -6.48 -16.51
N GLU A 187 -4.99 -6.08 -15.26
CA GLU A 187 -6.07 -5.48 -14.48
C GLU A 187 -6.46 -4.07 -14.92
N LYS A 188 -5.57 -3.35 -15.60
CA LYS A 188 -5.82 -1.98 -16.10
C LYS A 188 -6.98 -1.87 -17.10
N THR A 189 -7.48 -2.99 -17.65
CA THR A 189 -8.40 -3.04 -18.79
C THR A 189 -9.88 -3.18 -18.43
N LYS A 190 -10.30 -3.22 -17.14
CA LYS A 190 -11.66 -3.60 -16.71
C LYS A 190 -12.50 -2.50 -16.03
N ALA A 191 -12.23 -1.22 -16.26
CA ALA A 191 -13.01 -0.15 -15.65
C ALA A 191 -14.37 0.06 -16.37
N PRO A 192 -15.48 0.35 -15.63
CA PRO A 192 -16.75 0.73 -16.22
C PRO A 192 -16.63 1.99 -17.09
N SER A 193 -17.44 2.07 -18.16
CA SER A 193 -17.47 3.25 -19.02
C SER A 193 -18.15 4.42 -18.29
N LEU A 194 -17.50 5.60 -18.29
CA LEU A 194 -18.00 6.84 -17.69
C LEU A 194 -18.43 7.86 -18.75
N GLN A 195 -18.81 7.38 -19.96
CA GLN A 195 -19.21 8.24 -21.08
C GLN A 195 -20.45 9.07 -20.74
N GLY A 196 -20.45 10.33 -21.14
CA GLY A 196 -21.60 11.23 -20.99
C GLY A 196 -21.67 11.99 -19.66
N LEU A 197 -20.72 11.80 -18.76
CA LEU A 197 -20.63 12.57 -17.50
C LEU A 197 -19.75 13.81 -17.68
N PRO A 198 -19.99 14.89 -16.90
CA PRO A 198 -19.07 16.03 -16.84
C PRO A 198 -17.65 15.57 -16.45
N GLU A 199 -16.62 16.16 -17.05
CA GLU A 199 -15.21 15.75 -16.91
C GLU A 199 -14.78 15.55 -15.45
N LYS A 200 -15.02 16.54 -14.58
CA LYS A 200 -14.70 16.46 -13.16
C LYS A 200 -15.43 15.34 -12.42
N THR A 201 -16.69 15.13 -12.77
CA THR A 201 -17.51 14.06 -12.17
C THR A 201 -17.01 12.69 -12.63
N ALA A 202 -16.68 12.56 -13.91
CA ALA A 202 -16.12 11.33 -14.47
C ALA A 202 -14.76 10.99 -13.83
N GLU A 203 -13.90 12.01 -13.61
CA GLU A 203 -12.64 11.85 -12.90
C GLU A 203 -12.87 11.35 -11.47
N ALA A 204 -13.73 12.00 -10.69
CA ALA A 204 -14.05 11.58 -9.32
C ALA A 204 -14.58 10.13 -9.25
N PHE A 205 -15.45 9.76 -10.18
CA PHE A 205 -16.00 8.40 -10.26
C PHE A 205 -14.96 7.38 -10.71
N SER A 206 -14.02 7.76 -11.57
CA SER A 206 -12.87 6.91 -11.93
C SER A 206 -12.02 6.56 -10.71
N LEU A 207 -11.70 7.56 -9.87
CA LEU A 207 -10.96 7.37 -8.63
C LEU A 207 -11.74 6.50 -7.63
N LEU A 208 -13.05 6.69 -7.55
CA LEU A 208 -13.94 5.87 -6.72
C LEU A 208 -13.95 4.40 -7.16
N ILE A 209 -14.16 4.15 -8.46
CA ILE A 209 -14.16 2.80 -9.05
C ILE A 209 -12.83 2.09 -8.79
N ASP A 210 -11.71 2.77 -9.04
CA ASP A 210 -10.37 2.21 -8.83
C ASP A 210 -10.15 1.82 -7.37
N SER A 211 -10.63 2.64 -6.43
CA SER A 211 -10.54 2.34 -4.99
C SER A 211 -11.45 1.19 -4.56
N MET A 212 -12.62 1.04 -5.18
CA MET A 212 -13.52 -0.10 -4.95
C MET A 212 -12.94 -1.40 -5.51
N LEU A 213 -12.35 -1.35 -6.70
CA LEU A 213 -11.65 -2.51 -7.30
C LEU A 213 -10.48 -2.95 -6.42
N ALA A 214 -9.74 -1.98 -5.86
CA ALA A 214 -8.68 -2.23 -4.91
C ALA A 214 -9.17 -3.05 -3.70
N LEU A 215 -10.24 -2.61 -3.04
CA LEU A 215 -10.82 -3.31 -1.89
C LEU A 215 -11.36 -4.69 -2.23
N LYS A 216 -11.94 -4.86 -3.43
CA LYS A 216 -12.38 -6.19 -3.91
C LYS A 216 -11.22 -7.15 -4.12
N ARG A 217 -10.08 -6.67 -4.65
CA ARG A 217 -8.85 -7.47 -4.79
C ARG A 217 -8.29 -7.94 -3.45
N GLU A 218 -8.48 -7.14 -2.40
CA GLU A 218 -8.11 -7.49 -1.02
C GLU A 218 -9.18 -8.38 -0.32
N ASN A 219 -10.09 -8.99 -1.09
CA ASN A 219 -11.14 -9.88 -0.59
C ASN A 219 -12.02 -9.26 0.52
N LYS A 220 -12.21 -7.94 0.50
CA LYS A 220 -13.12 -7.29 1.44
C LYS A 220 -14.56 -7.60 1.05
N GLU A 221 -15.24 -8.38 1.87
CA GLU A 221 -16.63 -8.80 1.62
C GLU A 221 -17.61 -7.63 1.67
N VAL A 222 -17.39 -6.69 2.58
CA VAL A 222 -18.25 -5.52 2.79
C VAL A 222 -17.46 -4.24 2.54
N LEU A 223 -17.88 -3.46 1.54
CA LEU A 223 -17.25 -2.20 1.17
C LEU A 223 -17.94 -1.03 1.88
N TRP A 224 -17.52 -0.73 3.10
CA TRP A 224 -17.99 0.46 3.81
C TRP A 224 -17.53 1.74 3.12
N GLY A 225 -18.40 2.74 3.04
CA GLY A 225 -18.04 4.03 2.44
C GLY A 225 -16.82 4.68 3.07
N SER A 226 -16.62 4.50 4.38
CA SER A 226 -15.40 4.95 5.09
C SER A 226 -14.14 4.26 4.61
N MET A 227 -14.19 2.93 4.37
CA MET A 227 -13.04 2.17 3.83
C MET A 227 -12.71 2.60 2.40
N VAL A 228 -13.74 2.81 1.58
CA VAL A 228 -13.56 3.32 0.21
C VAL A 228 -12.89 4.68 0.23
N LYS A 229 -13.36 5.61 1.08
CA LYS A 229 -12.77 6.94 1.25
C LYS A 229 -11.30 6.83 1.68
N GLN A 230 -11.00 6.01 2.67
CA GLN A 230 -9.65 5.81 3.20
C GLN A 230 -8.69 5.27 2.14
N THR A 231 -9.13 4.27 1.36
CA THR A 231 -8.35 3.73 0.25
C THR A 231 -8.13 4.77 -0.85
N MET A 232 -9.17 5.55 -1.17
CA MET A 232 -9.09 6.62 -2.14
C MET A 232 -8.11 7.71 -1.74
N GLN A 233 -8.15 8.17 -0.48
CA GLN A 233 -7.21 9.16 0.05
C GLN A 233 -5.76 8.64 0.12
N ARG A 234 -5.57 7.35 0.40
CA ARG A 234 -4.25 6.72 0.42
C ARG A 234 -3.64 6.62 -0.99
N LYS A 235 -4.45 6.27 -1.99
CA LYS A 235 -4.01 6.18 -3.41
C LYS A 235 -3.84 7.56 -4.04
N TYR A 236 -4.69 8.50 -3.66
CA TYR A 236 -4.79 9.86 -4.22
C TYR A 236 -4.79 10.90 -3.10
N PRO A 237 -3.62 11.23 -2.51
CA PRO A 237 -3.54 12.14 -1.36
C PRO A 237 -4.07 13.55 -1.62
N SER A 238 -4.11 13.99 -2.89
CA SER A 238 -4.68 15.28 -3.32
C SER A 238 -6.20 15.26 -3.47
N PHE A 239 -6.85 14.09 -3.29
CA PHE A 239 -8.30 13.99 -3.45
C PHE A 239 -9.03 14.82 -2.40
N ASN A 240 -9.91 15.69 -2.90
CA ASN A 240 -10.80 16.52 -2.09
C ASN A 240 -12.17 16.59 -2.78
N GLU A 241 -13.20 16.18 -2.08
CA GLU A 241 -14.57 16.13 -2.59
C GLU A 241 -15.03 17.49 -3.14
N SER A 242 -14.65 18.58 -2.45
CA SER A 242 -15.06 19.94 -2.82
C SER A 242 -14.50 20.38 -4.17
N TYR A 243 -13.31 19.90 -4.56
CA TYR A 243 -12.75 20.18 -5.87
C TYR A 243 -13.61 19.64 -7.01
N TYR A 244 -14.24 18.48 -6.76
CA TYR A 244 -15.14 17.81 -7.70
C TYR A 244 -16.60 18.27 -7.57
N GLY A 245 -16.90 19.24 -6.68
CA GLY A 245 -18.22 19.83 -6.50
C GLY A 245 -19.13 19.09 -5.50
N PHE A 246 -18.59 18.19 -4.68
CA PHE A 246 -19.33 17.47 -3.65
C PHE A 246 -19.02 18.05 -2.25
N ARG A 247 -20.05 18.26 -1.42
CA ARG A 247 -19.89 18.79 -0.05
C ARG A 247 -19.31 17.76 0.91
N ALA A 248 -19.58 16.48 0.66
CA ALA A 248 -19.14 15.38 1.48
C ALA A 248 -18.95 14.12 0.63
N PHE A 249 -18.19 13.13 1.15
CA PHE A 249 -17.99 11.86 0.46
C PHE A 249 -19.30 11.06 0.27
N SER A 250 -20.24 11.20 1.18
CA SER A 250 -21.58 10.63 1.04
C SER A 250 -22.31 11.15 -0.20
N GLU A 251 -22.21 12.45 -0.50
CA GLU A 251 -22.79 13.06 -1.68
C GLU A 251 -22.16 12.52 -2.98
N LEU A 252 -20.83 12.29 -2.97
CA LEU A 252 -20.14 11.62 -4.09
C LEU A 252 -20.70 10.21 -4.32
N LEU A 253 -20.89 9.43 -3.24
CA LEU A 253 -21.45 8.08 -3.35
C LEU A 253 -22.89 8.11 -3.91
N GLU A 254 -23.75 8.99 -3.40
CA GLU A 254 -25.13 9.16 -3.85
C GLU A 254 -25.19 9.60 -5.33
N ALA A 255 -24.30 10.50 -5.74
CA ALA A 255 -24.19 10.91 -7.13
C ALA A 255 -23.75 9.77 -8.05
N ALA A 256 -22.82 8.93 -7.60
CA ALA A 256 -22.36 7.75 -8.34
C ALA A 256 -23.47 6.68 -8.45
N GLU A 257 -24.30 6.50 -7.42
CA GLU A 257 -25.47 5.64 -7.48
C GLU A 257 -26.52 6.18 -8.45
N LYS A 258 -26.85 7.48 -8.37
CA LYS A 258 -27.77 8.15 -9.29
C LYS A 258 -27.33 8.03 -10.76
N ALA A 259 -26.02 8.07 -11.00
CA ALA A 259 -25.42 7.85 -12.32
C ALA A 259 -25.34 6.36 -12.69
N LYS A 260 -25.83 5.45 -11.86
CA LYS A 260 -25.79 3.98 -12.06
C LYS A 260 -24.36 3.41 -12.17
N VAL A 261 -23.39 4.10 -11.63
CA VAL A 261 -21.99 3.65 -11.59
C VAL A 261 -21.76 2.61 -10.49
N ILE A 262 -22.43 2.81 -9.35
CA ILE A 262 -22.37 1.92 -8.18
C ILE A 262 -23.78 1.64 -7.65
N THR A 263 -23.88 0.67 -6.74
CA THR A 263 -25.09 0.40 -5.94
C THR A 263 -24.78 0.56 -4.47
N LEU A 264 -25.67 1.24 -3.74
CA LEU A 264 -25.52 1.52 -2.32
C LEU A 264 -26.58 0.79 -1.49
N LYS A 265 -26.21 0.50 -0.25
CA LYS A 265 -27.14 0.11 0.82
C LYS A 265 -26.82 0.94 2.05
N ARG A 266 -27.85 1.38 2.77
CA ARG A 266 -27.67 2.02 4.08
C ARG A 266 -27.71 0.96 5.16
N ASP A 267 -26.70 0.96 6.02
CA ASP A 267 -26.72 0.12 7.21
C ASP A 267 -27.75 0.66 8.23
N ALA A 268 -28.65 -0.21 8.68
CA ALA A 268 -29.74 0.17 9.56
C ALA A 268 -29.28 0.59 10.98
N LYS A 269 -28.10 0.12 11.41
CA LYS A 269 -27.56 0.40 12.75
C LYS A 269 -26.72 1.66 12.80
N SER A 270 -25.81 1.83 11.85
CA SER A 270 -24.85 2.96 11.84
C SER A 270 -25.29 4.12 10.94
N GLY A 271 -26.27 3.90 10.06
CA GLY A 271 -26.65 4.85 9.01
C GLY A 271 -25.60 5.04 7.90
N SER A 272 -24.49 4.32 7.99
CA SER A 272 -23.37 4.40 7.03
C SER A 272 -23.70 3.76 5.70
N TYR A 273 -23.09 4.26 4.62
CA TYR A 273 -23.21 3.65 3.31
C TYR A 273 -22.31 2.41 3.18
N ILE A 274 -22.87 1.37 2.60
CA ILE A 274 -22.19 0.17 2.13
C ILE A 274 -22.32 0.15 0.60
N VAL A 275 -21.20 0.04 -0.10
CA VAL A 275 -21.20 -0.14 -1.54
C VAL A 275 -21.35 -1.63 -1.84
N THR A 276 -22.46 -2.01 -2.47
CA THR A 276 -22.80 -3.42 -2.71
C THR A 276 -22.26 -3.93 -4.04
N GLY A 277 -21.96 -3.04 -4.98
CA GLY A 277 -21.45 -3.44 -6.30
C GLY A 277 -21.30 -2.28 -7.26
N PHE A 278 -20.94 -2.63 -8.50
CA PHE A 278 -21.03 -1.72 -9.63
C PHE A 278 -22.47 -1.71 -10.15
N GLY A 279 -22.93 -0.56 -10.63
CA GLY A 279 -24.23 -0.44 -11.29
C GLY A 279 -24.24 -1.30 -12.56
N ASN A 280 -25.39 -1.86 -12.88
CA ASN A 280 -25.58 -2.56 -14.15
C ASN A 280 -25.55 -1.52 -15.27
N SER A 281 -24.54 -1.60 -16.13
CA SER A 281 -24.50 -0.96 -17.43
C SER A 281 -25.40 -1.70 -18.41
#